data_35386aac7ae33bcb284eb2b3b9772481
#
_entry.id   35386aac7ae33bcb284eb2b3b9772481
#
_cell.length_a   1.000
_cell.length_b   1.000
_cell.length_c   1.000
_cell.angle_alpha   90.00
_cell.angle_beta   90.00
_cell.angle_gamma   90.00
#
_symmetry.space_group_name_H-M   'P 1'
#
loop_
_entity.id
_entity.type
_entity.pdbx_description
1 polymer ?
#
loop_
_entity_poly.entity_id
_entity_poly.type
_entity_poly.pdbx_seq_one_letter_code
_entity_poly.pdbx_strand_id
1 'polypeptide(L)'
;MANKAIVGEKVGMTQVWDEENQVIPVTVLRVRPNRVVQVKTQERDGYSALQVTFGQKDIEKMTQPEAGHFANSGVAPGGRLVELRLDDVAEYQVGQELTVTEIAETGRVDVTSVSKGKGFAGAMKRHGFGGLPASHGAHKVHRKPGAVGQCATPSRIFKGKRMPGRMGNQKTTILNLMVVEAD
;
A
#
# COMPACT_ATOMS: atom_id res chain seq x y z
N MET A 1 8.50 2.29 13.97
CA MET A 1 8.23 1.54 12.74
C MET A 1 7.43 0.29 13.09
N ALA A 2 7.21 -0.64 12.15
CA ALA A 2 6.44 -1.86 12.45
C ALA A 2 7.33 -2.92 13.13
N ASN A 3 6.78 -3.62 14.12
CA ASN A 3 7.48 -4.75 14.74
C ASN A 3 7.23 -6.06 14.01
N LYS A 4 6.08 -6.19 13.33
CA LYS A 4 5.70 -7.34 12.50
C LYS A 4 5.09 -6.85 11.20
N ALA A 5 5.33 -7.55 10.10
CA ALA A 5 4.74 -7.24 8.80
C ALA A 5 4.61 -8.50 7.95
N ILE A 6 3.60 -8.54 7.10
CA ILE A 6 3.32 -9.66 6.21
C ILE A 6 2.73 -9.16 4.88
N VAL A 7 2.87 -9.93 3.82
CA VAL A 7 2.29 -9.61 2.51
C VAL A 7 1.06 -10.46 2.26
N GLY A 8 -0.05 -9.81 1.93
CA GLY A 8 -1.30 -10.45 1.59
C GLY A 8 -1.89 -9.93 0.28
N GLU A 9 -2.89 -10.63 -0.23
CA GLU A 9 -3.63 -10.29 -1.44
C GLU A 9 -5.09 -9.99 -1.08
N LYS A 10 -5.60 -8.83 -1.51
CA LYS A 10 -7.01 -8.50 -1.34
C LYS A 10 -7.86 -9.39 -2.25
N VAL A 11 -8.70 -10.22 -1.68
CA VAL A 11 -9.67 -11.06 -2.39
C VAL A 11 -10.94 -10.28 -2.72
N GLY A 12 -11.47 -9.56 -1.73
CA GLY A 12 -12.72 -8.82 -1.90
C GLY A 12 -13.16 -8.14 -0.62
N MET A 13 -14.43 -7.77 -0.61
CA MET A 13 -15.10 -7.25 0.58
C MET A 13 -16.40 -8.02 0.80
N THR A 14 -16.74 -8.19 2.07
CA THR A 14 -17.99 -8.79 2.51
C THR A 14 -18.46 -8.11 3.80
N GLN A 15 -19.45 -8.65 4.44
CA GLN A 15 -19.95 -8.20 5.72
C GLN A 15 -20.05 -9.40 6.67
N VAL A 16 -19.79 -9.16 7.92
CA VAL A 16 -19.98 -10.09 9.04
C VAL A 16 -20.84 -9.43 10.10
N TRP A 17 -21.41 -10.20 10.99
CA TRP A 17 -22.22 -9.70 12.11
C TRP A 17 -21.43 -9.90 13.39
N ASP A 18 -21.46 -8.91 14.27
CA ASP A 18 -20.94 -9.05 15.61
C ASP A 18 -21.94 -9.75 16.55
N GLU A 19 -21.55 -9.90 17.81
CA GLU A 19 -22.40 -10.51 18.84
C GLU A 19 -23.68 -9.72 19.13
N GLU A 20 -23.71 -8.43 18.79
CA GLU A 20 -24.87 -7.54 18.94
C GLU A 20 -25.74 -7.49 17.68
N ASN A 21 -25.54 -8.39 16.69
CA ASN A 21 -26.16 -8.38 15.37
C ASN A 21 -25.96 -7.09 14.55
N GLN A 22 -24.87 -6.35 14.80
CA GLN A 22 -24.52 -5.22 13.98
C GLN A 22 -23.67 -5.67 12.79
N VAL A 23 -23.91 -5.07 11.63
CA VAL A 23 -23.19 -5.38 10.39
C VAL A 23 -21.85 -4.68 10.37
N ILE A 24 -20.77 -5.45 10.30
CA ILE A 24 -19.40 -4.95 10.15
C ILE A 24 -18.93 -5.19 8.71
N PRO A 25 -18.64 -4.15 7.92
CA PRO A 25 -18.03 -4.32 6.59
C PRO A 25 -16.56 -4.72 6.74
N VAL A 26 -16.20 -5.85 6.13
CA VAL A 26 -14.84 -6.39 6.21
C VAL A 26 -14.20 -6.53 4.84
N THR A 27 -12.88 -6.36 4.80
CA THR A 27 -12.05 -6.70 3.64
C THR A 27 -11.38 -8.04 3.89
N VAL A 28 -11.55 -8.98 2.97
CA VAL A 28 -10.92 -10.30 3.03
C VAL A 28 -9.55 -10.23 2.37
N LEU A 29 -8.52 -10.55 3.15
CA LEU A 29 -7.13 -10.64 2.70
C LEU A 29 -6.69 -12.10 2.75
N ARG A 30 -6.19 -12.63 1.64
CA ARG A 30 -5.54 -13.93 1.59
C ARG A 30 -4.06 -13.77 1.82
N VAL A 31 -3.56 -14.35 2.89
CA VAL A 31 -2.14 -14.38 3.23
C VAL A 31 -1.61 -15.78 2.93
N ARG A 32 -0.80 -15.90 1.88
CA ARG A 32 -0.04 -17.13 1.63
C ARG A 32 1.22 -17.10 2.47
N PRO A 33 1.79 -18.25 2.89
CA PRO A 33 3.05 -18.25 3.61
C PRO A 33 4.10 -17.40 2.89
N ASN A 34 4.69 -16.46 3.63
CA ASN A 34 5.73 -15.56 3.13
C ASN A 34 7.08 -16.15 3.53
N ARG A 35 7.92 -16.50 2.57
CA ARG A 35 9.25 -17.06 2.81
C ARG A 35 10.29 -15.97 2.84
N VAL A 36 11.11 -15.95 3.88
CA VAL A 36 12.22 -15.00 4.02
C VAL A 36 13.34 -15.40 3.08
N VAL A 37 13.67 -14.53 2.13
CA VAL A 37 14.74 -14.75 1.13
C VAL A 37 16.05 -14.13 1.59
N GLN A 38 15.98 -12.98 2.24
CA GLN A 38 17.16 -12.29 2.76
C GLN A 38 16.78 -11.47 3.99
N VAL A 39 17.67 -11.49 4.99
CA VAL A 39 17.62 -10.59 6.13
C VAL A 39 18.62 -9.46 5.89
N LYS A 40 18.15 -8.21 5.90
CA LYS A 40 18.96 -7.01 5.74
C LYS A 40 19.22 -6.37 7.09
N THR A 41 20.46 -6.04 7.35
CA THR A 41 20.91 -5.48 8.63
C THR A 41 21.49 -4.08 8.44
N GLN A 42 21.45 -3.28 9.51
CA GLN A 42 21.98 -1.92 9.49
C GLN A 42 23.46 -1.87 9.11
N GLU A 43 24.25 -2.86 9.55
CA GLU A 43 25.69 -2.89 9.33
C GLU A 43 26.06 -3.16 7.86
N ARG A 44 25.32 -4.06 7.20
CA ARG A 44 25.58 -4.50 5.83
C ARG A 44 24.86 -3.65 4.78
N ASP A 45 23.59 -3.36 5.02
CA ASP A 45 22.69 -2.79 4.02
C ASP A 45 22.31 -1.32 4.32
N GLY A 46 22.67 -0.80 5.51
CA GLY A 46 22.35 0.55 5.96
C GLY A 46 20.92 0.72 6.48
N TYR A 47 20.15 -0.36 6.56
CA TYR A 47 18.80 -0.38 7.14
C TYR A 47 18.37 -1.81 7.48
N SER A 48 17.41 -1.96 8.40
CA SER A 48 16.86 -3.25 8.79
C SER A 48 15.60 -3.56 7.99
N ALA A 49 15.56 -4.73 7.36
CA ALA A 49 14.40 -5.21 6.60
C ALA A 49 14.44 -6.74 6.37
N LEU A 50 13.28 -7.33 6.16
CA LEU A 50 13.15 -8.68 5.64
C LEU A 50 12.76 -8.61 4.16
N GLN A 51 13.51 -9.26 3.31
CA GLN A 51 13.09 -9.50 1.94
C GLN A 51 12.34 -10.81 1.90
N VAL A 52 11.08 -10.76 1.54
CA VAL A 52 10.17 -11.92 1.51
C VAL A 52 9.62 -12.17 0.12
N THR A 53 9.25 -13.43 -0.11
CA THR A 53 8.53 -13.85 -1.30
C THR A 53 7.31 -14.69 -0.92
N PHE A 54 6.33 -14.78 -1.81
CA PHE A 54 5.10 -15.55 -1.61
C PHE A 54 4.61 -16.18 -2.91
N GLY A 55 3.81 -17.25 -2.77
CA GLY A 55 3.31 -17.99 -3.91
C GLY A 55 4.41 -18.82 -4.59
N GLN A 56 4.21 -19.16 -5.85
CA GLN A 56 5.15 -19.93 -6.68
C GLN A 56 5.31 -19.29 -8.05
N LYS A 57 6.49 -19.35 -8.60
CA LYS A 57 6.82 -18.92 -9.95
C LYS A 57 7.81 -19.89 -10.57
N ASP A 58 7.56 -20.29 -11.80
CA ASP A 58 8.44 -21.19 -12.54
C ASP A 58 9.80 -20.51 -12.79
N ILE A 59 10.88 -21.22 -12.54
CA ILE A 59 12.25 -20.72 -12.72
C ILE A 59 12.50 -20.32 -14.18
N GLU A 60 11.93 -21.06 -15.15
CA GLU A 60 12.06 -20.79 -16.58
C GLU A 60 11.46 -19.43 -17.00
N LYS A 61 10.52 -18.89 -16.20
CA LYS A 61 9.88 -17.58 -16.43
C LYS A 61 10.58 -16.45 -15.67
N MET A 62 11.73 -16.72 -15.07
CA MET A 62 12.51 -15.74 -14.32
C MET A 62 13.70 -15.25 -15.13
N THR A 63 14.14 -14.03 -14.81
CA THR A 63 15.43 -13.55 -15.31
C THR A 63 16.56 -14.26 -14.60
N GLN A 64 17.70 -14.43 -15.28
CA GLN A 64 18.87 -15.10 -14.68
C GLN A 64 19.33 -14.46 -13.35
N PRO A 65 19.38 -13.12 -13.21
CA PRO A 65 19.74 -12.50 -11.92
C PRO A 65 18.77 -12.84 -10.79
N GLU A 66 17.45 -12.86 -11.07
CA GLU A 66 16.45 -13.26 -10.08
C GLU A 66 16.61 -14.73 -9.68
N ALA A 67 16.78 -15.63 -10.65
CA ALA A 67 16.99 -17.04 -10.40
C ALA A 67 18.25 -17.29 -9.55
N GLY A 68 19.35 -16.58 -9.85
CA GLY A 68 20.58 -16.62 -9.06
C GLY A 68 20.39 -16.14 -7.62
N HIS A 69 19.59 -15.11 -7.41
CA HIS A 69 19.28 -14.60 -6.08
C HIS A 69 18.54 -15.64 -5.23
N PHE A 70 17.52 -16.30 -5.80
CA PHE A 70 16.81 -17.38 -5.11
C PHE A 70 17.70 -18.62 -4.87
N ALA A 71 18.55 -18.97 -5.84
CA ALA A 71 19.48 -20.08 -5.69
C ALA A 71 20.46 -19.84 -4.53
N ASN A 72 20.99 -18.62 -4.39
CA ASN A 72 21.89 -18.26 -3.31
C ASN A 72 21.22 -18.31 -1.93
N SER A 73 19.91 -18.03 -1.85
CA SER A 73 19.16 -18.09 -0.60
C SER A 73 18.64 -19.50 -0.28
N GLY A 74 18.65 -20.43 -1.24
CA GLY A 74 18.07 -21.78 -1.10
C GLY A 74 16.54 -21.79 -0.95
N VAL A 75 15.85 -20.66 -1.26
CA VAL A 75 14.42 -20.50 -1.11
C VAL A 75 13.70 -20.70 -2.44
N ALA A 76 12.58 -21.43 -2.43
CA ALA A 76 11.79 -21.64 -3.63
C ALA A 76 11.25 -20.30 -4.19
N PRO A 77 11.35 -20.07 -5.52
CA PRO A 77 10.93 -18.84 -6.14
C PRO A 77 9.45 -18.54 -5.95
N GLY A 78 9.14 -17.29 -5.64
CA GLY A 78 7.78 -16.77 -5.55
C GLY A 78 7.45 -15.73 -6.61
N GLY A 79 6.20 -15.27 -6.63
CA GLY A 79 5.69 -14.37 -7.63
C GLY A 79 6.32 -12.98 -7.62
N ARG A 80 6.73 -12.49 -6.44
CA ARG A 80 7.37 -11.17 -6.24
C ARG A 80 8.29 -11.20 -5.03
N LEU A 81 9.30 -10.34 -5.07
CA LEU A 81 10.12 -9.99 -3.91
C LEU A 81 9.61 -8.67 -3.33
N VAL A 82 9.39 -8.64 -2.03
CA VAL A 82 8.93 -7.45 -1.29
C VAL A 82 9.83 -7.26 -0.07
N GLU A 83 10.19 -6.03 0.22
CA GLU A 83 10.93 -5.68 1.42
C GLU A 83 10.00 -5.11 2.49
N LEU A 84 10.05 -5.73 3.66
CA LEU A 84 9.32 -5.34 4.86
C LEU A 84 10.33 -4.71 5.82
N ARG A 85 10.27 -3.40 6.00
CA ARG A 85 11.11 -2.67 6.95
C ARG A 85 10.58 -2.86 8.35
N LEU A 86 11.41 -3.43 9.21
CA LEU A 86 11.12 -3.71 10.62
C LEU A 86 12.16 -3.03 11.49
N ASP A 87 11.83 -2.78 12.75
CA ASP A 87 12.77 -2.20 13.71
C ASP A 87 13.81 -3.21 14.16
N ASP A 88 13.40 -4.46 14.34
CA ASP A 88 14.27 -5.58 14.66
C ASP A 88 14.07 -6.74 13.67
N VAL A 89 15.17 -7.33 13.24
CA VAL A 89 15.21 -8.46 12.31
C VAL A 89 16.07 -9.62 12.83
N ALA A 90 16.58 -9.52 14.07
CA ALA A 90 17.53 -10.47 14.63
C ALA A 90 16.93 -11.88 14.82
N GLU A 91 15.63 -11.98 15.05
CA GLU A 91 14.93 -13.25 15.29
C GLU A 91 14.61 -14.01 14.01
N TYR A 92 14.76 -13.38 12.83
CA TYR A 92 14.35 -13.95 11.56
C TYR A 92 15.51 -14.64 10.83
N GLN A 93 15.21 -15.76 10.19
CA GLN A 93 16.18 -16.53 9.42
C GLN A 93 15.77 -16.71 7.97
N VAL A 94 16.75 -16.83 7.07
CA VAL A 94 16.50 -17.14 5.66
C VAL A 94 15.85 -18.53 5.55
N GLY A 95 14.78 -18.62 4.73
CA GLY A 95 13.97 -19.82 4.59
C GLY A 95 12.81 -19.94 5.58
N GLN A 96 12.75 -19.09 6.61
CA GLN A 96 11.62 -19.06 7.54
C GLN A 96 10.33 -18.68 6.81
N GLU A 97 9.22 -19.32 7.18
CA GLU A 97 7.88 -18.99 6.70
C GLU A 97 7.13 -18.14 7.73
N LEU A 98 6.64 -16.98 7.28
CA LEU A 98 5.78 -16.09 8.05
C LEU A 98 4.33 -16.35 7.64
N THR A 99 3.48 -16.62 8.61
CA THR A 99 2.05 -16.92 8.39
C THR A 99 1.16 -15.85 9.02
N VAL A 100 -0.14 -15.92 8.79
CA VAL A 100 -1.10 -14.96 9.34
C VAL A 100 -1.09 -14.93 10.86
N THR A 101 -0.70 -16.02 11.52
CA THR A 101 -0.59 -16.12 12.98
C THR A 101 0.32 -15.06 13.59
N GLU A 102 1.35 -14.61 12.85
CA GLU A 102 2.24 -13.51 13.28
C GLU A 102 1.50 -12.20 13.57
N ILE A 103 0.37 -11.97 12.89
CA ILE A 103 -0.42 -10.73 12.97
C ILE A 103 -1.76 -10.95 13.70
N ALA A 104 -2.25 -12.18 13.79
CA ALA A 104 -3.56 -12.49 14.39
C ALA A 104 -3.74 -11.89 15.80
N GLU A 105 -2.67 -11.91 16.61
CA GLU A 105 -2.69 -11.42 17.98
C GLU A 105 -2.60 -9.89 18.11
N THR A 106 -2.30 -9.16 17.03
CA THR A 106 -2.02 -7.71 17.13
C THR A 106 -3.28 -6.87 17.29
N GLY A 107 -4.47 -7.43 17.05
CA GLY A 107 -5.78 -6.78 17.13
C GLY A 107 -5.99 -5.63 16.14
N ARG A 108 -4.95 -4.90 15.76
CA ARG A 108 -5.02 -3.80 14.79
C ARG A 108 -3.80 -3.79 13.87
N VAL A 109 -4.04 -3.44 12.60
CA VAL A 109 -3.01 -3.44 11.56
C VAL A 109 -3.10 -2.20 10.68
N ASP A 110 -1.97 -1.83 10.09
CA ASP A 110 -1.87 -0.83 9.05
C ASP A 110 -1.74 -1.53 7.70
N VAL A 111 -2.61 -1.19 6.75
CA VAL A 111 -2.60 -1.82 5.43
C VAL A 111 -2.11 -0.85 4.37
N THR A 112 -1.01 -1.21 3.74
CA THR A 112 -0.41 -0.44 2.65
C THR A 112 -0.62 -1.13 1.31
N SER A 113 -1.15 -0.39 0.34
CA SER A 113 -1.32 -0.91 -1.03
C SER A 113 -1.25 0.21 -2.07
N VAL A 114 -1.26 -0.16 -3.34
CA VAL A 114 -1.39 0.79 -4.44
C VAL A 114 -2.87 0.98 -4.75
N SER A 115 -3.35 2.23 -4.65
CA SER A 115 -4.74 2.57 -4.91
C SER A 115 -5.11 2.43 -6.39
N LYS A 116 -6.38 2.18 -6.69
CA LYS A 116 -6.87 2.12 -8.08
C LYS A 116 -6.60 3.42 -8.82
N GLY A 117 -6.05 3.36 -10.02
CA GLY A 117 -5.83 4.51 -10.87
C GLY A 117 -7.17 5.09 -11.37
N LYS A 118 -7.30 6.42 -11.35
CA LYS A 118 -8.47 7.18 -11.83
C LYS A 118 -8.12 8.12 -12.98
N GLY A 119 -6.90 7.97 -13.54
CA GLY A 119 -6.39 8.80 -14.62
C GLY A 119 -6.18 10.27 -14.22
N PHE A 120 -6.24 11.18 -15.18
CA PHE A 120 -6.21 12.61 -14.95
C PHE A 120 -7.57 13.06 -14.41
N ALA A 121 -7.61 13.73 -13.27
CA ALA A 121 -8.82 14.20 -12.62
C ALA A 121 -8.79 15.72 -12.42
N GLY A 122 -9.94 16.35 -12.63
CA GLY A 122 -10.16 17.77 -12.36
C GLY A 122 -10.13 18.07 -10.85
N ALA A 123 -10.03 19.34 -10.49
CA ALA A 123 -9.92 19.79 -9.11
C ALA A 123 -11.12 19.37 -8.24
N MET A 124 -12.34 19.33 -8.80
CA MET A 124 -13.53 18.86 -8.10
C MET A 124 -13.40 17.40 -7.68
N LYS A 125 -13.05 16.50 -8.62
CA LYS A 125 -12.92 15.07 -8.34
C LYS A 125 -11.71 14.76 -7.46
N ARG A 126 -10.58 15.45 -7.70
CA ARG A 126 -9.31 15.15 -7.04
C ARG A 126 -9.20 15.70 -5.63
N HIS A 127 -9.80 16.88 -5.39
CA HIS A 127 -9.63 17.62 -4.15
C HIS A 127 -10.96 18.08 -3.50
N GLY A 128 -12.12 17.74 -4.10
CA GLY A 128 -13.42 18.13 -3.56
C GLY A 128 -13.73 19.62 -3.69
N PHE A 129 -13.20 20.30 -4.71
CA PHE A 129 -13.52 21.72 -4.93
C PHE A 129 -14.99 21.89 -5.32
N GLY A 130 -15.64 22.93 -4.78
CA GLY A 130 -17.05 23.22 -5.02
C GLY A 130 -17.37 23.67 -6.44
N GLY A 131 -16.37 24.21 -7.17
CA GLY A 131 -16.60 24.81 -8.48
C GLY A 131 -17.33 26.15 -8.42
N LEU A 132 -17.95 26.55 -9.53
CA LEU A 132 -18.71 27.80 -9.66
C LEU A 132 -20.17 27.49 -10.04
N PRO A 133 -21.14 28.39 -9.71
CA PRO A 133 -22.53 28.20 -10.04
C PRO A 133 -22.80 28.00 -11.53
N ALA A 134 -23.92 27.34 -11.86
CA ALA A 134 -24.34 27.13 -13.25
C ALA A 134 -25.07 28.36 -13.83
N SER A 135 -25.38 29.37 -13.02
CA SER A 135 -26.09 30.60 -13.35
C SER A 135 -25.37 31.84 -12.81
N HIS A 136 -26.03 32.99 -12.78
CA HIS A 136 -25.49 34.27 -12.27
C HIS A 136 -24.24 34.75 -13.00
N GLY A 137 -24.20 34.63 -14.34
CA GLY A 137 -23.11 35.13 -15.16
C GLY A 137 -21.85 34.26 -15.21
N ALA A 138 -21.85 33.10 -14.54
CA ALA A 138 -20.77 32.16 -14.65
C ALA A 138 -20.69 31.55 -16.06
N HIS A 139 -19.61 31.82 -16.79
CA HIS A 139 -19.47 31.41 -18.20
C HIS A 139 -18.30 30.46 -18.38
N LYS A 140 -18.59 29.21 -18.75
CA LYS A 140 -17.59 28.15 -19.06
C LYS A 140 -16.54 27.86 -17.96
N VAL A 141 -16.87 28.13 -16.67
CA VAL A 141 -15.94 28.00 -15.53
C VAL A 141 -16.48 27.10 -14.41
N HIS A 142 -17.62 26.45 -14.60
CA HIS A 142 -18.36 25.71 -13.58
C HIS A 142 -17.52 24.67 -12.82
N ARG A 143 -16.60 23.98 -13.48
CA ARG A 143 -15.78 22.93 -12.90
C ARG A 143 -14.30 23.32 -12.74
N LYS A 144 -13.96 24.60 -12.96
CA LYS A 144 -12.58 25.09 -12.84
C LYS A 144 -12.23 25.38 -11.37
N PRO A 145 -10.93 25.35 -11.00
CA PRO A 145 -10.48 25.62 -9.63
C PRO A 145 -10.63 27.07 -9.21
N GLY A 146 -10.87 28.00 -10.14
CA GLY A 146 -10.85 29.45 -9.88
C GLY A 146 -9.45 30.03 -9.83
N ALA A 147 -9.24 31.11 -9.07
CA ALA A 147 -7.96 31.73 -8.91
C ALA A 147 -6.96 30.82 -8.20
N VAL A 148 -5.75 30.73 -8.72
CA VAL A 148 -4.69 29.88 -8.18
C VAL A 148 -3.61 30.66 -7.44
N GLY A 149 -3.61 31.99 -7.55
CA GLY A 149 -2.63 32.88 -6.93
C GLY A 149 -3.07 34.34 -6.96
N GLN A 150 -2.17 35.20 -6.54
CA GLN A 150 -2.32 36.65 -6.57
C GLN A 150 -1.62 37.26 -7.81
N CYS A 151 -1.57 38.55 -7.92
CA CYS A 151 -1.00 39.27 -9.05
C CYS A 151 0.55 39.46 -8.93
N ALA A 152 1.02 40.67 -9.01
CA ALA A 152 2.46 41.03 -9.03
C ALA A 152 3.24 40.57 -7.79
N THR A 153 2.60 40.49 -6.65
CA THR A 153 3.18 39.96 -5.41
C THR A 153 2.30 38.77 -4.95
N PRO A 154 2.86 37.56 -4.81
CA PRO A 154 4.27 37.14 -4.85
C PRO A 154 4.80 36.75 -6.25
N SER A 155 4.15 37.06 -7.35
CA SER A 155 4.52 36.72 -8.74
C SER A 155 4.68 35.22 -9.04
N ARG A 156 4.15 34.37 -8.20
CA ARG A 156 4.23 32.91 -8.34
C ARG A 156 3.04 32.20 -7.70
N ILE A 157 2.80 30.98 -8.11
CA ILE A 157 1.89 30.07 -7.42
C ILE A 157 2.70 29.32 -6.35
N PHE A 158 2.18 29.26 -5.13
CA PHE A 158 2.84 28.56 -4.04
C PHE A 158 2.93 27.05 -4.30
N LYS A 159 4.03 26.44 -3.88
CA LYS A 159 4.18 24.97 -3.88
C LYS A 159 3.09 24.33 -3.05
N GLY A 160 2.64 23.13 -3.47
CA GLY A 160 1.56 22.41 -2.77
C GLY A 160 0.14 22.91 -3.09
N LYS A 161 -0.05 23.94 -3.92
CA LYS A 161 -1.39 24.36 -4.37
C LYS A 161 -2.12 23.21 -5.07
N ARG A 162 -3.32 22.89 -4.58
CA ARG A 162 -4.16 21.83 -5.13
C ARG A 162 -4.63 22.17 -6.55
N MET A 163 -4.29 21.30 -7.49
CA MET A 163 -4.57 21.46 -8.93
C MET A 163 -5.06 20.16 -9.54
N PRO A 164 -5.66 20.19 -10.76
CA PRO A 164 -5.92 19.00 -11.55
C PRO A 164 -4.65 18.19 -11.77
N GLY A 165 -4.79 16.89 -11.91
CA GLY A 165 -3.67 16.01 -12.15
C GLY A 165 -4.03 14.54 -12.03
N ARG A 166 -3.03 13.67 -12.08
CA ARG A 166 -3.22 12.23 -11.93
C ARG A 166 -3.76 11.90 -10.52
N MET A 167 -4.79 11.07 -10.47
CA MET A 167 -5.42 10.60 -9.24
C MET A 167 -5.35 9.07 -9.17
N GLY A 168 -5.09 8.54 -7.98
CA GLY A 168 -4.91 7.10 -7.78
C GLY A 168 -3.59 6.57 -8.35
N ASN A 169 -3.44 5.25 -8.33
CA ASN A 169 -2.18 4.55 -8.63
C ASN A 169 -1.01 5.06 -7.79
N GLN A 170 -1.28 5.31 -6.52
CA GLN A 170 -0.33 5.79 -5.53
C GLN A 170 -0.30 4.84 -4.34
N LYS A 171 0.89 4.64 -3.76
CA LYS A 171 1.04 3.93 -2.50
C LYS A 171 0.27 4.67 -1.41
N THR A 172 -0.67 3.99 -0.79
CA THR A 172 -1.55 4.54 0.25
C THR A 172 -1.58 3.58 1.42
N THR A 173 -1.44 4.11 2.63
CA THR A 173 -1.57 3.34 3.88
C THR A 173 -2.84 3.76 4.59
N ILE A 174 -3.65 2.78 4.98
CA ILE A 174 -4.80 2.96 5.86
C ILE A 174 -4.37 2.45 7.22
N LEU A 175 -4.44 3.34 8.20
CA LEU A 175 -3.93 3.07 9.55
C LEU A 175 -5.02 2.47 10.44
N ASN A 176 -4.59 1.68 11.43
CA ASN A 176 -5.37 1.31 12.60
C ASN A 176 -6.66 0.52 12.27
N LEU A 177 -6.59 -0.37 11.28
CA LEU A 177 -7.69 -1.27 10.94
C LEU A 177 -7.79 -2.41 11.96
N MET A 178 -9.01 -2.69 12.42
CA MET A 178 -9.27 -3.79 13.34
C MET A 178 -9.20 -5.13 12.58
N VAL A 179 -8.50 -6.10 13.16
CA VAL A 179 -8.53 -7.49 12.71
C VAL A 179 -9.77 -8.13 13.36
N VAL A 180 -10.72 -8.56 12.52
CA VAL A 180 -11.95 -9.20 13.00
C VAL A 180 -11.72 -10.68 13.24
N GLU A 181 -11.08 -11.34 12.28
CA GLU A 181 -10.82 -12.78 12.30
C GLU A 181 -9.56 -13.09 11.50
N ALA A 182 -8.83 -14.11 11.90
CA ALA A 182 -7.64 -14.60 11.20
C ALA A 182 -7.58 -16.13 11.32
N ASP A 183 -7.78 -16.82 10.17
CA ASP A 183 -7.80 -18.29 10.01
C ASP A 183 -6.43 -18.86 9.58
#